data_36b6750c5accf5d576db28cdb6feb3d0
#
_entry.id   36b6750c5accf5d576db28cdb6feb3d0
#
_cell.length_a   1.000
_cell.length_b   1.000
_cell.length_c   1.000
_cell.angle_alpha   90.00
_cell.angle_beta   90.00
_cell.angle_gamma   90.00
#
_symmetry.space_group_name_H-M   'P 1'
#
loop_
_entity.id
_entity.type
_entity.pdbx_description
1 polymer ?
#
loop_
_entity_poly.entity_id
_entity_poly.type
_entity_poly.pdbx_seq_one_letter_code
_entity_poly.pdbx_strand_id
1 'polypeptide(L)'
;MAAKQVAIIGAGASGLCALKCCLDEGLVPTCFERSGDIGGLWRFEVNGPGLEKFEGWYLHSRDYKSPQSFLGKRVVVVGTGNSGIDIAVELSHAAKQVFLSTKRGTWVMHRVADGGYPFDFTYISRFIQLLLSLLPHTTTSFFMERKLNARFDHALYSLQPQHRIFDQHPTINDDLPNRIISGRVKVKPNIQEFTETSAIFEDGTREDIDAVVFATGYSFSFPFLEGCMKVVENQIPLYKFMFPPDLQKPTLAFIGLIQPLGAIMPISELQCRWATRVFKGLKDLPPSTNMLAEITQTKEKMAERYVKSQRHTIQVDYIPYMDELASQVGVKPNLLALFLTDPKLALEVVFGPCTPYQYRLRGPGKWAGAREAILTQRQRVVRPLRTRARERPGHASSVPHIFKVFFSIGLIVATLVYVSLSP
;
A
#
# COMPACT_ATOMS: atom_id res chain seq x y z
N MET A 1 -6.89 -23.92 32.88
CA MET A 1 -6.09 -24.35 31.72
C MET A 1 -4.84 -23.49 31.65
N ALA A 2 -3.66 -24.07 31.41
CA ALA A 2 -2.44 -23.29 31.21
C ALA A 2 -2.61 -22.33 30.00
N ALA A 3 -2.08 -21.12 30.11
CA ALA A 3 -2.13 -20.14 29.01
C ALA A 3 -1.36 -20.70 27.79
N LYS A 4 -1.94 -20.61 26.60
CA LYS A 4 -1.30 -21.09 25.36
C LYS A 4 -0.10 -20.21 25.02
N GLN A 5 1.02 -20.85 24.70
CA GLN A 5 2.23 -20.16 24.25
C GLN A 5 2.17 -19.90 22.74
N VAL A 6 2.66 -18.74 22.31
CA VAL A 6 2.72 -18.32 20.90
C VAL A 6 4.13 -17.85 20.55
N ALA A 7 4.75 -18.51 19.56
CA ALA A 7 6.00 -18.06 18.98
C ALA A 7 5.73 -17.02 17.88
N ILE A 8 6.34 -15.85 17.99
CA ILE A 8 6.28 -14.77 17.00
C ILE A 8 7.63 -14.70 16.31
N ILE A 9 7.67 -14.90 15.01
CA ILE A 9 8.90 -14.88 14.21
C ILE A 9 9.01 -13.52 13.51
N GLY A 10 9.96 -12.71 13.99
CA GLY A 10 10.23 -11.36 13.52
C GLY A 10 9.63 -10.27 14.40
N ALA A 11 10.43 -9.28 14.80
CA ALA A 11 10.05 -8.13 15.61
C ALA A 11 9.86 -6.83 14.80
N GLY A 12 9.43 -6.95 13.55
CA GLY A 12 8.95 -5.83 12.74
C GLY A 12 7.56 -5.36 13.17
N ALA A 13 6.98 -4.38 12.47
CA ALA A 13 5.66 -3.80 12.81
C ALA A 13 4.56 -4.86 12.99
N SER A 14 4.51 -5.89 12.12
CA SER A 14 3.55 -6.99 12.23
C SER A 14 3.77 -7.85 13.47
N GLY A 15 5.03 -8.19 13.80
CA GLY A 15 5.37 -8.98 15.00
C GLY A 15 5.07 -8.24 16.30
N LEU A 16 5.32 -6.93 16.36
CA LEU A 16 4.97 -6.09 17.51
C LEU A 16 3.45 -6.00 17.71
N CYS A 17 2.68 -5.89 16.61
CA CYS A 17 1.21 -5.97 16.65
C CYS A 17 0.74 -7.35 17.17
N ALA A 18 1.37 -8.44 16.71
CA ALA A 18 1.04 -9.79 17.17
C ALA A 18 1.33 -9.97 18.66
N LEU A 19 2.48 -9.48 19.14
CA LEU A 19 2.85 -9.51 20.56
C LEU A 19 1.77 -8.82 21.42
N LYS A 20 1.41 -7.59 21.06
CA LYS A 20 0.35 -6.86 21.76
C LYS A 20 -0.98 -7.63 21.76
N CYS A 21 -1.43 -8.12 20.61
CA CYS A 21 -2.71 -8.82 20.49
C CYS A 21 -2.71 -10.16 21.26
N CYS A 22 -1.59 -10.86 21.35
CA CYS A 22 -1.45 -12.04 22.21
C CYS A 22 -1.64 -11.70 23.70
N LEU A 23 -1.01 -10.63 24.17
CA LEU A 23 -1.14 -10.16 25.55
C LEU A 23 -2.59 -9.72 25.84
N ASP A 24 -3.22 -8.97 24.95
CA ASP A 24 -4.63 -8.54 25.10
C ASP A 24 -5.60 -9.72 25.22
N GLU A 25 -5.31 -10.85 24.58
CA GLU A 25 -6.14 -12.06 24.62
C GLU A 25 -5.67 -13.06 25.73
N GLY A 26 -4.66 -12.71 26.53
CA GLY A 26 -4.15 -13.55 27.63
C GLY A 26 -3.40 -14.79 27.14
N LEU A 27 -2.76 -14.71 25.97
CA LEU A 27 -1.79 -15.68 25.46
C LEU A 27 -0.39 -15.30 25.98
N VAL A 28 0.56 -16.25 25.95
CA VAL A 28 1.95 -16.02 26.36
C VAL A 28 2.83 -15.94 25.09
N PRO A 29 3.13 -14.73 24.57
CA PRO A 29 3.96 -14.56 23.39
C PRO A 29 5.46 -14.64 23.73
N THR A 30 6.22 -15.29 22.84
CA THR A 30 7.68 -15.20 22.76
C THR A 30 8.06 -14.72 21.38
N CYS A 31 8.74 -13.59 21.27
CA CYS A 31 9.16 -13.01 20.00
C CYS A 31 10.62 -13.34 19.69
N PHE A 32 10.86 -13.90 18.51
CA PHE A 32 12.19 -14.25 18.01
C PHE A 32 12.56 -13.26 16.89
N GLU A 33 13.68 -12.55 17.05
CA GLU A 33 14.21 -11.62 16.07
C GLU A 33 15.63 -12.03 15.66
N ARG A 34 15.88 -12.03 14.36
CA ARG A 34 17.18 -12.42 13.80
C ARG A 34 18.23 -11.34 13.98
N SER A 35 17.84 -10.08 13.89
CA SER A 35 18.73 -8.93 14.08
C SER A 35 18.93 -8.60 15.56
N GLY A 36 19.91 -7.77 15.88
CA GLY A 36 20.23 -7.39 17.26
C GLY A 36 19.18 -6.47 17.95
N ASP A 37 18.05 -6.13 17.25
CA ASP A 37 17.03 -5.25 17.83
C ASP A 37 15.71 -5.29 17.06
N ILE A 38 14.63 -4.71 17.60
CA ILE A 38 13.31 -4.64 16.98
C ILE A 38 13.27 -3.62 15.83
N GLY A 39 12.31 -3.76 14.88
CA GLY A 39 12.06 -2.77 13.82
C GLY A 39 11.93 -3.34 12.40
N GLY A 40 12.39 -4.57 12.13
CA GLY A 40 12.24 -5.24 10.84
C GLY A 40 12.88 -4.46 9.68
N LEU A 41 12.12 -4.17 8.61
CA LEU A 41 12.59 -3.44 7.42
C LEU A 41 13.08 -2.01 7.72
N TRP A 42 12.76 -1.45 8.85
CA TRP A 42 13.23 -0.13 9.29
C TRP A 42 14.68 -0.16 9.82
N ARG A 43 15.31 -1.34 9.89
CA ARG A 43 16.71 -1.53 10.28
C ARG A 43 17.56 -1.91 9.10
N PHE A 44 18.83 -1.51 9.15
CA PHE A 44 19.76 -1.50 8.01
C PHE A 44 20.87 -2.55 8.15
N GLU A 45 20.96 -3.48 7.18
CA GLU A 45 22.12 -4.39 7.00
C GLU A 45 22.51 -4.48 5.52
N VAL A 46 23.81 -4.64 5.24
CA VAL A 46 24.39 -4.58 3.87
C VAL A 46 24.79 -5.97 3.40
N ASN A 47 24.34 -6.39 2.21
CA ASN A 47 25.00 -7.42 1.35
C ASN A 47 24.20 -7.66 0.05
N GLY A 48 24.90 -7.84 -1.12
CA GLY A 48 24.27 -8.19 -2.42
C GLY A 48 25.29 -8.54 -3.53
N PRO A 49 24.95 -9.47 -4.46
CA PRO A 49 25.84 -10.00 -5.50
C PRO A 49 25.68 -9.40 -6.90
N GLY A 50 26.57 -9.69 -7.77
CA GLY A 50 27.30 -9.23 -8.90
C GLY A 50 26.72 -9.07 -10.31
N LEU A 51 27.27 -8.09 -11.02
CA LEU A 51 27.20 -7.91 -12.47
C LEU A 51 28.61 -8.10 -13.03
N GLU A 52 28.85 -9.16 -13.78
CA GLU A 52 30.20 -9.66 -14.13
C GLU A 52 31.05 -8.77 -15.08
N LYS A 53 30.42 -7.77 -15.73
CA LYS A 53 31.17 -6.89 -16.68
C LYS A 53 31.23 -5.42 -16.22
N PHE A 54 30.42 -5.00 -15.29
CA PHE A 54 30.35 -3.61 -14.87
C PHE A 54 31.35 -3.35 -13.74
N GLU A 55 32.33 -2.47 -13.99
CA GLU A 55 33.37 -2.11 -13.02
C GLU A 55 32.91 -1.10 -11.97
N GLY A 56 31.74 -0.46 -12.18
CA GLY A 56 31.16 0.48 -11.25
C GLY A 56 30.52 -0.20 -10.05
N TRP A 57 30.05 0.62 -9.14
CA TRP A 57 29.37 0.15 -7.93
C TRP A 57 27.89 -0.13 -8.18
N TYR A 58 27.36 -1.21 -7.62
CA TYR A 58 25.94 -1.49 -7.69
C TYR A 58 25.42 -2.10 -6.38
N LEU A 59 24.10 -1.88 -6.13
CA LEU A 59 23.41 -2.43 -4.97
C LEU A 59 21.91 -2.63 -5.28
N HIS A 60 21.26 -3.43 -4.47
CA HIS A 60 19.79 -3.50 -4.46
C HIS A 60 19.22 -2.38 -3.59
N SER A 61 18.01 -1.90 -3.92
CA SER A 61 17.31 -0.84 -3.16
C SER A 61 17.16 -1.14 -1.67
N ARG A 62 17.17 -2.41 -1.25
CA ARG A 62 17.21 -2.85 0.14
C ARG A 62 18.45 -2.33 0.89
N ASP A 63 19.57 -2.26 0.19
CA ASP A 63 20.88 -1.91 0.76
C ASP A 63 21.16 -0.40 0.65
N TYR A 64 20.34 0.33 -0.08
CA TYR A 64 20.41 1.78 -0.16
C TYR A 64 20.06 2.43 1.20
N LYS A 65 20.93 3.35 1.67
CA LYS A 65 20.78 4.00 2.98
C LYS A 65 20.72 5.52 2.88
N SER A 66 21.53 6.09 2.01
CA SER A 66 21.63 7.54 1.87
C SER A 66 22.26 7.94 0.53
N PRO A 67 22.04 9.17 0.06
CA PRO A 67 22.58 9.65 -1.21
C PRO A 67 24.07 10.02 -1.14
N GLN A 68 24.68 10.09 0.05
CA GLN A 68 26.06 10.59 0.23
C GLN A 68 27.09 9.80 -0.54
N SER A 69 26.96 8.47 -0.57
CA SER A 69 27.87 7.58 -1.30
C SER A 69 27.84 7.79 -2.83
N PHE A 70 26.83 8.50 -3.32
CA PHE A 70 26.63 8.79 -4.75
C PHE A 70 26.95 10.24 -5.13
N LEU A 71 27.52 11.01 -4.22
CA LEU A 71 27.86 12.42 -4.48
C LEU A 71 28.71 12.56 -5.75
N GLY A 72 28.27 13.40 -6.69
CA GLY A 72 28.94 13.67 -7.95
C GLY A 72 28.93 12.54 -8.98
N LYS A 73 28.31 11.39 -8.69
CA LYS A 73 28.25 10.22 -9.56
C LYS A 73 27.09 10.28 -10.57
N ARG A 74 27.24 9.58 -11.68
CA ARG A 74 26.18 9.29 -12.64
C ARG A 74 25.56 7.94 -12.27
N VAL A 75 24.29 7.93 -11.92
CA VAL A 75 23.63 6.78 -11.29
C VAL A 75 22.43 6.32 -12.11
N VAL A 76 22.33 5.02 -12.38
CA VAL A 76 21.11 4.41 -12.93
C VAL A 76 20.31 3.78 -11.79
N VAL A 77 19.04 4.12 -11.71
CA VAL A 77 18.05 3.44 -10.87
C VAL A 77 17.15 2.58 -11.77
N VAL A 78 17.14 1.27 -11.55
CA VAL A 78 16.40 0.31 -12.35
C VAL A 78 15.09 -0.05 -11.69
N GLY A 79 13.97 0.40 -12.26
CA GLY A 79 12.62 0.14 -11.78
C GLY A 79 11.91 1.38 -11.25
N THR A 80 10.61 1.49 -11.54
CA THR A 80 9.74 2.63 -11.24
C THR A 80 8.66 2.32 -10.20
N GLY A 81 8.91 1.36 -9.30
CA GLY A 81 8.12 1.18 -8.09
C GLY A 81 8.42 2.27 -7.06
N ASN A 82 7.70 2.26 -5.92
CA ASN A 82 7.86 3.29 -4.87
C ASN A 82 9.35 3.46 -4.45
N SER A 83 10.06 2.36 -4.18
CA SER A 83 11.48 2.43 -3.80
C SER A 83 12.35 3.05 -4.90
N GLY A 84 12.15 2.67 -6.16
CA GLY A 84 12.96 3.19 -7.27
C GLY A 84 12.77 4.69 -7.48
N ILE A 85 11.53 5.17 -7.44
CA ILE A 85 11.23 6.58 -7.60
C ILE A 85 11.70 7.40 -6.39
N ASP A 86 11.46 6.94 -5.16
CA ASP A 86 11.91 7.64 -3.95
C ASP A 86 13.45 7.75 -3.94
N ILE A 87 14.18 6.67 -4.29
CA ILE A 87 15.64 6.68 -4.41
C ILE A 87 16.11 7.62 -5.53
N ALA A 88 15.48 7.58 -6.71
CA ALA A 88 15.85 8.45 -7.82
C ALA A 88 15.68 9.94 -7.47
N VAL A 89 14.58 10.29 -6.77
CA VAL A 89 14.33 11.64 -6.28
C VAL A 89 15.39 12.04 -5.25
N GLU A 90 15.68 11.19 -4.27
CA GLU A 90 16.68 11.48 -3.24
C GLU A 90 18.09 11.63 -3.84
N LEU A 91 18.51 10.69 -4.70
CA LEU A 91 19.78 10.76 -5.42
C LEU A 91 19.93 12.01 -6.27
N SER A 92 18.83 12.53 -6.83
CA SER A 92 18.85 13.75 -7.67
C SER A 92 19.33 15.01 -6.94
N HIS A 93 19.42 14.97 -5.62
CA HIS A 93 19.96 16.06 -4.80
C HIS A 93 21.50 16.01 -4.65
N ALA A 94 22.12 14.82 -4.79
CA ALA A 94 23.53 14.59 -4.52
C ALA A 94 24.31 14.14 -5.77
N ALA A 95 23.72 13.29 -6.59
CA ALA A 95 24.33 12.74 -7.79
C ALA A 95 24.53 13.83 -8.88
N LYS A 96 25.54 13.64 -9.73
CA LYS A 96 25.76 14.48 -10.92
C LYS A 96 24.60 14.36 -11.90
N GLN A 97 24.14 13.14 -12.15
CA GLN A 97 23.00 12.81 -12.99
C GLN A 97 22.34 11.52 -12.54
N VAL A 98 21.03 11.45 -12.52
CA VAL A 98 20.25 10.23 -12.27
C VAL A 98 19.53 9.81 -13.56
N PHE A 99 19.64 8.54 -13.92
CA PHE A 99 18.88 7.91 -14.99
C PHE A 99 17.89 6.93 -14.33
N LEU A 100 16.59 7.11 -14.60
CA LEU A 100 15.53 6.25 -14.09
C LEU A 100 15.07 5.31 -15.21
N SER A 101 15.50 4.05 -15.15
CA SER A 101 15.17 3.05 -16.17
C SER A 101 13.83 2.38 -15.87
N THR A 102 12.94 2.33 -16.86
CA THR A 102 11.63 1.68 -16.76
C THR A 102 11.36 0.79 -17.97
N LYS A 103 10.85 -0.42 -17.70
CA LYS A 103 10.45 -1.36 -18.77
C LYS A 103 9.06 -1.06 -19.34
N ARG A 104 8.14 -0.56 -18.52
CA ARG A 104 6.70 -0.46 -18.87
C ARG A 104 6.08 0.88 -18.55
N GLY A 105 6.85 1.84 -17.98
CA GLY A 105 6.30 3.05 -17.41
C GLY A 105 5.62 2.79 -16.07
N THR A 106 5.01 3.83 -15.50
CA THR A 106 4.26 3.75 -14.24
C THR A 106 3.29 4.92 -14.12
N TRP A 107 2.15 4.69 -13.49
CA TRP A 107 1.29 5.78 -13.00
C TRP A 107 1.84 6.32 -11.69
N VAL A 108 2.06 7.63 -11.63
CA VAL A 108 2.56 8.33 -10.44
C VAL A 108 1.43 9.11 -9.79
N MET A 109 1.06 8.68 -8.59
CA MET A 109 0.09 9.35 -7.72
C MET A 109 0.81 10.28 -6.75
N HIS A 110 0.13 11.29 -6.28
CA HIS A 110 0.65 12.24 -5.29
C HIS A 110 0.20 11.88 -3.87
N ARG A 111 1.05 12.16 -2.89
CA ARG A 111 0.74 11.98 -1.45
C ARG A 111 -0.17 13.08 -0.93
N VAL A 112 0.02 14.31 -1.41
CA VAL A 112 -0.78 15.47 -1.06
C VAL A 112 -1.85 15.69 -2.12
N ALA A 113 -3.11 15.44 -1.75
CA ALA A 113 -4.27 15.60 -2.61
C ALA A 113 -4.69 17.06 -2.75
N ASP A 114 -5.72 17.31 -3.57
CA ASP A 114 -6.31 18.63 -3.76
C ASP A 114 -6.71 19.23 -2.41
N GLY A 115 -6.41 20.51 -2.20
CA GLY A 115 -6.66 21.21 -0.95
C GLY A 115 -5.63 20.95 0.16
N GLY A 116 -4.55 20.20 -0.13
CA GLY A 116 -3.44 20.01 0.80
C GLY A 116 -3.66 18.93 1.87
N TYR A 117 -4.71 18.14 1.76
CA TYR A 117 -4.91 16.98 2.63
C TYR A 117 -4.13 15.76 2.12
N PRO A 118 -3.75 14.80 3.00
CA PRO A 118 -3.19 13.53 2.56
C PRO A 118 -4.13 12.80 1.58
N PHE A 119 -3.56 12.04 0.66
CA PHE A 119 -4.31 11.30 -0.37
C PHE A 119 -5.41 10.40 0.23
N ASP A 120 -5.08 9.63 1.26
CA ASP A 120 -6.00 8.73 1.95
C ASP A 120 -7.16 9.48 2.62
N PHE A 121 -6.93 10.70 3.13
CA PHE A 121 -7.98 11.55 3.70
C PHE A 121 -8.98 12.07 2.67
N THR A 122 -8.60 12.09 1.41
CA THR A 122 -9.44 12.59 0.31
C THR A 122 -10.12 11.46 -0.45
N TYR A 123 -9.40 10.35 -0.71
CA TYR A 123 -9.85 9.31 -1.64
C TYR A 123 -10.16 7.95 -0.99
N ILE A 124 -9.69 7.68 0.25
CA ILE A 124 -9.95 6.40 0.92
C ILE A 124 -11.10 6.56 1.92
N SER A 125 -12.34 6.58 1.41
CA SER A 125 -13.57 6.58 2.19
C SER A 125 -14.49 5.44 1.77
N ARG A 126 -15.41 5.03 2.65
CA ARG A 126 -16.42 3.99 2.34
C ARG A 126 -17.32 4.40 1.19
N PHE A 127 -17.66 5.67 1.11
CA PHE A 127 -18.48 6.21 0.04
C PHE A 127 -17.78 6.12 -1.31
N ILE A 128 -16.51 6.53 -1.40
CA ILE A 128 -15.72 6.40 -2.64
C ILE A 128 -15.55 4.92 -3.00
N GLN A 129 -15.27 4.05 -2.03
CA GLN A 129 -15.19 2.61 -2.28
C GLN A 129 -16.50 2.04 -2.86
N LEU A 130 -17.65 2.47 -2.34
CA LEU A 130 -18.96 2.10 -2.86
C LEU A 130 -19.14 2.59 -4.32
N LEU A 131 -18.82 3.84 -4.61
CA LEU A 131 -18.88 4.37 -5.98
C LEU A 131 -17.98 3.58 -6.94
N LEU A 132 -16.75 3.29 -6.54
CA LEU A 132 -15.82 2.51 -7.36
C LEU A 132 -16.33 1.07 -7.60
N SER A 133 -17.05 0.47 -6.65
CA SER A 133 -17.63 -0.87 -6.82
C SER A 133 -18.86 -0.91 -7.74
N LEU A 134 -19.55 0.21 -7.92
CA LEU A 134 -20.71 0.32 -8.80
C LEU A 134 -20.37 0.68 -10.25
N LEU A 135 -19.19 1.22 -10.49
CA LEU A 135 -18.75 1.65 -11.81
C LEU A 135 -17.85 0.59 -12.47
N PRO A 136 -17.94 0.44 -13.81
CA PRO A 136 -17.00 -0.41 -14.54
C PRO A 136 -15.54 0.02 -14.30
N HIS A 137 -14.65 -0.95 -14.16
CA HIS A 137 -13.23 -0.72 -13.90
C HIS A 137 -12.56 0.20 -14.94
N THR A 138 -12.95 0.08 -16.21
CA THR A 138 -12.46 0.95 -17.30
C THR A 138 -12.86 2.40 -17.09
N THR A 139 -14.08 2.66 -16.64
CA THR A 139 -14.60 4.01 -16.35
C THR A 139 -13.87 4.65 -15.17
N THR A 140 -13.72 3.90 -14.08
CA THR A 140 -12.99 4.39 -12.89
C THR A 140 -11.54 4.70 -13.20
N SER A 141 -10.88 3.84 -13.97
CA SER A 141 -9.51 4.04 -14.44
C SER A 141 -9.40 5.29 -15.31
N PHE A 142 -10.30 5.48 -16.29
CA PHE A 142 -10.29 6.65 -17.15
C PHE A 142 -10.36 7.97 -16.38
N PHE A 143 -11.27 8.09 -15.42
CA PHE A 143 -11.38 9.32 -14.62
C PHE A 143 -10.15 9.56 -13.74
N MET A 144 -9.58 8.51 -13.13
CA MET A 144 -8.38 8.66 -12.33
C MET A 144 -7.17 9.03 -13.17
N GLU A 145 -6.95 8.38 -14.30
CA GLU A 145 -5.86 8.68 -15.24
C GLU A 145 -5.94 10.12 -15.76
N ARG A 146 -7.15 10.56 -16.13
CA ARG A 146 -7.38 11.96 -16.54
C ARG A 146 -7.04 12.93 -15.43
N LYS A 147 -7.40 12.60 -14.18
CA LYS A 147 -7.07 13.43 -13.01
C LYS A 147 -5.56 13.50 -12.75
N LEU A 148 -4.85 12.37 -12.88
CA LEU A 148 -3.39 12.36 -12.72
C LEU A 148 -2.70 13.16 -13.85
N ASN A 149 -3.13 12.96 -15.09
CA ASN A 149 -2.59 13.69 -16.24
C ASN A 149 -2.91 15.19 -16.23
N ALA A 150 -3.94 15.63 -15.50
CA ALA A 150 -4.19 17.05 -15.27
C ALA A 150 -3.12 17.72 -14.38
N ARG A 151 -2.38 16.96 -13.57
CA ARG A 151 -1.26 17.46 -12.79
C ARG A 151 0.04 17.53 -13.62
N PHE A 152 0.35 16.45 -14.32
CA PHE A 152 1.42 16.37 -15.32
C PHE A 152 1.12 15.21 -16.27
N ASP A 153 1.44 15.40 -17.54
CA ASP A 153 1.20 14.43 -18.60
C ASP A 153 2.26 13.30 -18.54
N HIS A 154 1.83 12.08 -18.21
CA HIS A 154 2.73 10.94 -18.10
C HIS A 154 3.40 10.57 -19.43
N ALA A 155 2.73 10.83 -20.59
CA ALA A 155 3.34 10.58 -21.89
C ALA A 155 4.47 11.59 -22.18
N LEU A 156 4.24 12.88 -21.90
CA LEU A 156 5.26 13.92 -22.04
C LEU A 156 6.48 13.64 -21.13
N TYR A 157 6.26 13.05 -19.97
CA TYR A 157 7.33 12.71 -19.01
C TYR A 157 7.95 11.33 -19.25
N SER A 158 7.59 10.64 -20.35
CA SER A 158 8.08 9.29 -20.69
C SER A 158 7.78 8.23 -19.62
N LEU A 159 6.71 8.42 -18.87
CA LEU A 159 6.26 7.53 -17.79
C LEU A 159 4.97 6.76 -18.12
N GLN A 160 4.28 7.11 -19.22
CA GLN A 160 2.97 6.53 -19.59
C GLN A 160 3.05 5.01 -19.75
N PRO A 161 2.37 4.21 -18.89
CA PRO A 161 2.34 2.77 -19.06
C PRO A 161 1.24 2.34 -20.04
N GLN A 162 1.34 1.11 -20.57
CA GLN A 162 0.30 0.53 -21.42
C GLN A 162 -0.92 0.04 -20.62
N HIS A 163 -0.73 -0.32 -19.35
CA HIS A 163 -1.79 -0.80 -18.47
C HIS A 163 -2.57 0.36 -17.84
N ARG A 164 -3.80 0.10 -17.42
CA ARG A 164 -4.62 1.07 -16.70
C ARG A 164 -4.11 1.26 -15.27
N ILE A 165 -4.51 2.37 -14.64
CA ILE A 165 -3.98 2.73 -13.31
C ILE A 165 -4.26 1.69 -12.22
N PHE A 166 -5.41 1.00 -12.29
CA PHE A 166 -5.79 0.00 -11.28
C PHE A 166 -5.40 -1.44 -11.62
N ASP A 167 -4.74 -1.67 -12.78
CA ASP A 167 -4.25 -2.99 -13.18
C ASP A 167 -2.90 -3.32 -12.55
N GLN A 168 -2.26 -2.35 -11.92
CA GLN A 168 -1.00 -2.50 -11.19
C GLN A 168 -0.99 -1.55 -10.01
N HIS A 169 -0.17 -1.86 -8.99
CA HIS A 169 0.03 -0.94 -7.85
C HIS A 169 0.70 0.36 -8.36
N PRO A 170 0.04 1.53 -8.27
CA PRO A 170 0.61 2.79 -8.72
C PRO A 170 1.77 3.21 -7.79
N THR A 171 2.65 4.03 -8.31
CA THR A 171 3.73 4.62 -7.51
C THR A 171 3.28 5.95 -6.91
N ILE A 172 3.69 6.24 -5.68
CA ILE A 172 3.28 7.44 -4.95
C ILE A 172 4.50 8.34 -4.73
N ASN A 173 4.54 9.48 -5.42
CA ASN A 173 5.61 10.48 -5.25
C ASN A 173 5.14 11.86 -5.72
N ASP A 174 5.49 12.91 -4.96
CA ASP A 174 5.13 14.29 -5.30
C ASP A 174 6.24 15.02 -6.08
N ASP A 175 7.51 14.65 -5.89
CA ASP A 175 8.67 15.41 -6.34
C ASP A 175 9.22 14.96 -7.70
N LEU A 176 8.94 13.72 -8.11
CA LEU A 176 9.50 13.14 -9.34
C LEU A 176 9.29 14.03 -10.58
N PRO A 177 8.09 14.58 -10.84
CA PRO A 177 7.90 15.43 -12.02
C PRO A 177 8.82 16.65 -12.03
N ASN A 178 9.04 17.29 -10.88
CA ASN A 178 9.96 18.40 -10.76
C ASN A 178 11.42 17.98 -11.04
N ARG A 179 11.81 16.78 -10.63
CA ARG A 179 13.18 16.27 -10.90
C ARG A 179 13.40 15.92 -12.36
N ILE A 180 12.35 15.47 -13.05
CA ILE A 180 12.41 15.17 -14.49
C ILE A 180 12.47 16.49 -15.30
N ILE A 181 11.54 17.41 -15.08
CA ILE A 181 11.49 18.66 -15.86
C ILE A 181 12.72 19.55 -15.65
N SER A 182 13.35 19.47 -14.46
CA SER A 182 14.62 20.17 -14.18
C SER A 182 15.85 19.45 -14.76
N GLY A 183 15.69 18.30 -15.42
CA GLY A 183 16.76 17.50 -15.99
C GLY A 183 17.63 16.75 -14.98
N ARG A 184 17.31 16.81 -13.69
CA ARG A 184 18.04 16.09 -12.63
C ARG A 184 17.83 14.57 -12.69
N VAL A 185 16.65 14.15 -13.14
CA VAL A 185 16.30 12.76 -13.42
C VAL A 185 15.94 12.64 -14.89
N LYS A 186 16.62 11.77 -15.62
CA LYS A 186 16.31 11.43 -17.01
C LYS A 186 15.63 10.06 -17.04
N VAL A 187 14.44 9.98 -17.59
CA VAL A 187 13.75 8.71 -17.79
C VAL A 187 14.34 8.00 -19.00
N LYS A 188 14.67 6.73 -18.84
CA LYS A 188 15.22 5.85 -19.88
C LYS A 188 14.39 4.57 -20.00
N PRO A 189 14.34 3.94 -21.19
CA PRO A 189 13.72 2.64 -21.35
C PRO A 189 14.49 1.57 -20.55
N ASN A 190 14.12 0.31 -20.75
CA ASN A 190 14.80 -0.80 -20.11
C ASN A 190 16.28 -0.87 -20.54
N ILE A 191 17.13 -1.39 -19.66
CA ILE A 191 18.54 -1.62 -19.97
C ILE A 191 18.65 -2.88 -20.80
N GLN A 192 19.34 -2.77 -21.93
CA GLN A 192 19.66 -3.87 -22.82
C GLN A 192 20.94 -4.58 -22.37
N GLU A 193 21.98 -3.80 -22.06
CA GLU A 193 23.31 -4.32 -21.71
C GLU A 193 24.06 -3.33 -20.81
N PHE A 194 24.92 -3.87 -19.93
CA PHE A 194 25.96 -3.11 -19.22
C PHE A 194 27.32 -3.37 -19.87
N THR A 195 28.09 -2.32 -20.05
CA THR A 195 29.52 -2.38 -20.37
C THR A 195 30.33 -2.13 -19.11
N GLU A 196 31.66 -2.09 -19.20
CA GLU A 196 32.57 -1.79 -18.09
C GLU A 196 32.20 -0.47 -17.37
N THR A 197 31.86 0.56 -18.14
CA THR A 197 31.61 1.94 -17.61
C THR A 197 30.31 2.57 -18.03
N SER A 198 29.42 1.85 -18.72
CA SER A 198 28.19 2.43 -19.25
C SER A 198 26.99 1.47 -19.26
N ALA A 199 25.78 2.02 -19.38
CA ALA A 199 24.57 1.29 -19.68
C ALA A 199 24.07 1.63 -21.09
N ILE A 200 23.68 0.60 -21.84
CA ILE A 200 23.03 0.70 -23.15
C ILE A 200 21.56 0.38 -22.94
N PHE A 201 20.67 1.26 -23.44
CA PHE A 201 19.25 1.13 -23.30
C PHE A 201 18.60 0.56 -24.56
N GLU A 202 17.36 0.05 -24.45
CA GLU A 202 16.62 -0.57 -25.56
C GLU A 202 16.37 0.39 -26.75
N ASP A 203 16.44 1.71 -26.52
CA ASP A 203 16.37 2.74 -27.59
C ASP A 203 17.71 2.99 -28.31
N GLY A 204 18.76 2.21 -28.01
CA GLY A 204 20.09 2.33 -28.54
C GLY A 204 20.93 3.45 -27.89
N THR A 205 20.39 4.22 -26.96
CA THR A 205 21.17 5.25 -26.26
C THR A 205 22.13 4.63 -25.28
N ARG A 206 23.33 5.23 -25.18
CA ARG A 206 24.39 4.83 -24.24
C ARG A 206 24.66 5.97 -23.27
N GLU A 207 24.74 5.65 -21.98
CA GLU A 207 25.09 6.62 -20.93
C GLU A 207 26.21 6.05 -20.07
N ASP A 208 27.28 6.85 -19.87
CA ASP A 208 28.34 6.50 -18.92
C ASP A 208 27.77 6.60 -17.52
N ILE A 209 28.07 5.63 -16.67
CA ILE A 209 27.54 5.50 -15.33
C ILE A 209 28.62 5.03 -14.35
N ASP A 210 28.54 5.53 -13.12
CA ASP A 210 29.44 5.16 -12.03
C ASP A 210 28.80 4.16 -11.06
N ALA A 211 27.46 4.13 -11.02
CA ALA A 211 26.74 3.25 -10.09
C ALA A 211 25.34 2.84 -10.60
N VAL A 212 24.86 1.69 -10.11
CA VAL A 212 23.53 1.15 -10.41
C VAL A 212 22.80 0.80 -9.11
N VAL A 213 21.54 1.22 -9.00
CA VAL A 213 20.64 0.83 -7.92
C VAL A 213 19.50 0.00 -8.49
N PHE A 214 19.43 -1.27 -8.12
CA PHE A 214 18.35 -2.17 -8.54
C PHE A 214 17.14 -2.03 -7.62
N ALA A 215 16.07 -1.39 -8.07
CA ALA A 215 14.78 -1.31 -7.41
C ALA A 215 13.77 -2.29 -8.06
N THR A 216 14.23 -3.52 -8.30
CA THR A 216 13.55 -4.53 -9.10
C THR A 216 12.52 -5.34 -8.30
N GLY A 217 12.31 -5.02 -7.02
CA GLY A 217 11.32 -5.65 -6.15
C GLY A 217 11.90 -6.78 -5.30
N TYR A 218 11.00 -7.51 -4.63
CA TYR A 218 11.34 -8.53 -3.63
C TYR A 218 10.63 -9.83 -3.91
N SER A 219 11.26 -10.92 -3.56
CA SER A 219 10.63 -12.23 -3.36
C SER A 219 10.58 -12.55 -1.87
N PHE A 220 9.63 -13.35 -1.46
CA PHE A 220 9.57 -13.83 -0.08
C PHE A 220 9.81 -15.34 -0.03
N SER A 221 10.44 -15.78 1.04
CA SER A 221 10.67 -17.20 1.35
C SER A 221 10.60 -17.41 2.86
N PHE A 222 10.27 -18.63 3.25
CA PHE A 222 10.19 -19.03 4.65
C PHE A 222 11.00 -20.32 4.86
N PRO A 223 12.35 -20.25 4.88
CA PRO A 223 13.21 -21.44 4.95
C PRO A 223 12.92 -22.34 6.17
N PHE A 224 12.51 -21.72 7.28
CA PHE A 224 12.12 -22.42 8.51
C PHE A 224 10.77 -23.16 8.42
N LEU A 225 10.04 -23.02 7.31
CA LEU A 225 8.75 -23.70 7.05
C LEU A 225 8.82 -24.66 5.83
N GLU A 226 9.97 -24.87 5.22
CA GLU A 226 10.11 -25.68 3.98
C GLU A 226 9.59 -27.11 4.10
N GLY A 227 9.58 -27.67 5.32
CA GLY A 227 9.02 -28.99 5.58
C GLY A 227 7.49 -29.07 5.55
N CYS A 228 6.78 -27.94 5.63
CA CYS A 228 5.32 -27.90 5.70
C CYS A 228 4.67 -26.95 4.67
N MET A 229 5.42 -26.04 4.07
CA MET A 229 4.89 -25.06 3.12
C MET A 229 5.91 -24.71 2.03
N LYS A 230 5.44 -24.60 0.78
CA LYS A 230 6.25 -24.20 -0.36
C LYS A 230 5.78 -22.85 -0.91
N VAL A 231 6.73 -21.91 -1.12
CA VAL A 231 6.50 -20.71 -1.93
C VAL A 231 6.92 -21.02 -3.36
N VAL A 232 6.00 -20.88 -4.31
CA VAL A 232 6.24 -21.13 -5.74
C VAL A 232 5.90 -19.85 -6.51
N GLU A 233 6.83 -19.36 -7.32
CA GLU A 233 6.65 -18.13 -8.11
C GLU A 233 6.16 -16.92 -7.29
N ASN A 234 6.70 -16.76 -6.10
CA ASN A 234 6.30 -15.72 -5.14
C ASN A 234 4.81 -15.82 -4.72
N GLN A 235 4.26 -17.02 -4.69
CA GLN A 235 2.90 -17.33 -4.25
C GLN A 235 2.89 -18.39 -3.16
N ILE A 236 1.95 -18.26 -2.23
CA ILE A 236 1.68 -19.21 -1.18
C ILE A 236 0.16 -19.30 -0.99
N PRO A 237 -0.45 -20.51 -0.95
CA PRO A 237 -1.89 -20.67 -0.81
C PRO A 237 -2.29 -20.42 0.66
N LEU A 238 -2.74 -19.20 0.96
CA LEU A 238 -3.18 -18.81 2.30
C LEU A 238 -4.63 -18.31 2.26
N TYR A 239 -5.47 -18.86 3.10
CA TYR A 239 -6.81 -18.36 3.33
C TYR A 239 -6.73 -16.94 3.89
N LYS A 240 -7.32 -15.97 3.18
CA LYS A 240 -7.26 -14.53 3.47
C LYS A 240 -5.83 -14.02 3.68
N PHE A 241 -4.86 -14.56 2.95
CA PHE A 241 -3.42 -14.24 3.07
C PHE A 241 -2.85 -14.47 4.48
N MET A 242 -3.51 -15.32 5.29
CA MET A 242 -3.13 -15.54 6.68
C MET A 242 -2.96 -17.01 7.04
N PHE A 243 -3.93 -17.85 6.76
CA PHE A 243 -3.96 -19.20 7.31
C PHE A 243 -3.72 -20.27 6.24
N PRO A 244 -2.78 -21.20 6.47
CA PRO A 244 -2.64 -22.38 5.64
C PRO A 244 -3.91 -23.24 5.71
N PRO A 245 -4.48 -23.66 4.56
CA PRO A 245 -5.73 -24.43 4.56
C PRO A 245 -5.57 -25.88 5.00
N ASP A 246 -4.35 -26.44 4.90
CA ASP A 246 -4.10 -27.88 5.08
C ASP A 246 -3.68 -28.26 6.50
N LEU A 247 -3.57 -27.30 7.43
CA LEU A 247 -3.22 -27.60 8.81
C LEU A 247 -4.41 -28.17 9.57
N GLN A 248 -4.24 -29.38 10.15
CA GLN A 248 -5.26 -30.01 11.00
C GLN A 248 -5.67 -29.15 12.20
N LYS A 249 -4.73 -28.38 12.75
CA LYS A 249 -4.96 -27.38 13.80
C LYS A 249 -4.50 -26.03 13.33
N PRO A 250 -5.29 -24.96 13.49
CA PRO A 250 -4.93 -23.62 13.05
C PRO A 250 -3.90 -22.98 14.01
N THR A 251 -2.67 -23.46 13.98
CA THR A 251 -1.58 -23.06 14.87
C THR A 251 -0.55 -22.14 14.19
N LEU A 252 -0.72 -21.82 12.91
CA LEU A 252 0.15 -20.94 12.15
C LEU A 252 -0.66 -19.86 11.44
N ALA A 253 -0.19 -18.63 11.50
CA ALA A 253 -0.74 -17.49 10.75
C ALA A 253 0.38 -16.61 10.22
N PHE A 254 0.21 -16.10 9.00
CA PHE A 254 1.07 -15.08 8.40
C PHE A 254 0.46 -13.71 8.61
N ILE A 255 1.26 -12.76 9.08
CA ILE A 255 0.81 -11.41 9.39
C ILE A 255 1.57 -10.39 8.52
N GLY A 256 0.82 -9.55 7.82
CA GLY A 256 1.40 -8.48 6.98
C GLY A 256 1.93 -8.98 5.62
N LEU A 257 1.66 -10.22 5.22
CA LEU A 257 1.98 -10.73 3.88
C LEU A 257 0.91 -10.27 2.88
N ILE A 258 0.81 -8.95 2.70
CA ILE A 258 -0.18 -8.27 1.88
C ILE A 258 0.39 -6.99 1.28
N GLN A 259 -0.16 -6.56 0.16
CA GLN A 259 0.21 -5.30 -0.50
C GLN A 259 -1.03 -4.43 -0.78
N PRO A 260 -1.49 -3.63 0.19
CA PRO A 260 -2.61 -2.71 0.01
C PRO A 260 -2.15 -1.39 -0.61
N LEU A 261 -3.06 -0.70 -1.31
CA LEU A 261 -2.95 0.75 -1.50
C LEU A 261 -3.46 1.44 -0.23
N GLY A 262 -2.59 1.57 0.77
CA GLY A 262 -2.93 2.07 2.11
C GLY A 262 -1.93 1.63 3.16
N ALA A 263 -2.24 1.91 4.43
CA ALA A 263 -1.35 1.60 5.56
C ALA A 263 -1.38 0.10 5.93
N ILE A 264 -0.23 -0.54 5.97
CA ILE A 264 -0.11 -1.98 6.32
C ILE A 264 -0.39 -2.22 7.81
N MET A 265 0.07 -1.34 8.70
CA MET A 265 0.01 -1.56 10.15
C MET A 265 -1.43 -1.78 10.68
N PRO A 266 -2.46 -1.00 10.29
CA PRO A 266 -3.83 -1.25 10.72
C PRO A 266 -4.39 -2.60 10.23
N ILE A 267 -4.01 -3.03 9.05
CA ILE A 267 -4.40 -4.34 8.53
C ILE A 267 -3.71 -5.44 9.33
N SER A 268 -2.40 -5.33 9.55
CA SER A 268 -1.65 -6.28 10.38
C SER A 268 -2.23 -6.40 11.78
N GLU A 269 -2.67 -5.28 12.38
CA GLU A 269 -3.36 -5.32 13.67
C GLU A 269 -4.68 -6.11 13.62
N LEU A 270 -5.51 -5.91 12.61
CA LEU A 270 -6.76 -6.68 12.45
C LEU A 270 -6.48 -8.16 12.19
N GLN A 271 -5.46 -8.47 11.38
CA GLN A 271 -4.99 -9.83 11.19
C GLN A 271 -4.58 -10.48 12.53
N CYS A 272 -3.77 -9.77 13.35
CA CYS A 272 -3.36 -10.26 14.66
C CYS A 272 -4.56 -10.47 15.60
N ARG A 273 -5.51 -9.52 15.64
CA ARG A 273 -6.73 -9.64 16.45
C ARG A 273 -7.57 -10.85 16.07
N TRP A 274 -7.60 -11.21 14.80
CA TRP A 274 -8.27 -12.43 14.36
C TRP A 274 -7.46 -13.68 14.68
N ALA A 275 -6.18 -13.71 14.34
CA ALA A 275 -5.31 -14.86 14.57
C ALA A 275 -5.25 -15.27 16.06
N THR A 276 -5.09 -14.31 16.97
CA THR A 276 -5.06 -14.59 18.41
C THR A 276 -6.36 -15.18 18.92
N ARG A 277 -7.51 -14.77 18.39
CA ARG A 277 -8.82 -15.34 18.73
C ARG A 277 -8.98 -16.76 18.20
N VAL A 278 -8.46 -17.05 16.99
CA VAL A 278 -8.39 -18.41 16.46
C VAL A 278 -7.50 -19.30 17.33
N PHE A 279 -6.30 -18.82 17.67
CA PHE A 279 -5.37 -19.58 18.53
C PHE A 279 -5.95 -19.85 19.92
N LYS A 280 -6.74 -18.92 20.45
CA LYS A 280 -7.42 -19.10 21.74
C LYS A 280 -8.62 -20.05 21.66
N GLY A 281 -9.14 -20.33 20.46
CA GLY A 281 -10.35 -21.15 20.27
C GLY A 281 -11.64 -20.36 20.44
N LEU A 282 -11.59 -19.03 20.31
CA LEU A 282 -12.75 -18.12 20.35
C LEU A 282 -13.39 -17.94 18.98
N LYS A 283 -12.72 -18.37 17.93
CA LYS A 283 -13.17 -18.34 16.53
C LYS A 283 -12.62 -19.56 15.81
N ASP A 284 -13.48 -20.23 15.08
CA ASP A 284 -13.12 -21.33 14.20
C ASP A 284 -12.86 -20.81 12.79
N LEU A 285 -11.97 -21.50 12.07
CA LEU A 285 -11.78 -21.32 10.63
C LEU A 285 -12.79 -22.19 9.88
N PRO A 286 -13.15 -21.81 8.65
CA PRO A 286 -13.98 -22.67 7.79
C PRO A 286 -13.28 -24.01 7.51
N PRO A 287 -14.02 -25.05 7.06
CA PRO A 287 -13.41 -26.28 6.55
C PRO A 287 -12.37 -26.00 5.46
N SER A 288 -11.34 -26.86 5.38
CA SER A 288 -10.24 -26.73 4.38
C SER A 288 -10.76 -26.58 2.95
N THR A 289 -11.81 -27.33 2.58
CA THR A 289 -12.45 -27.24 1.26
C THR A 289 -12.95 -25.83 0.93
N ASN A 290 -13.57 -25.15 1.90
CA ASN A 290 -14.09 -23.80 1.73
C ASN A 290 -12.95 -22.78 1.67
N MET A 291 -11.89 -22.97 2.47
CA MET A 291 -10.70 -22.13 2.42
C MET A 291 -10.00 -22.24 1.06
N LEU A 292 -9.84 -23.43 0.52
CA LEU A 292 -9.25 -23.68 -0.80
C LEU A 292 -10.11 -23.09 -1.93
N ALA A 293 -11.43 -23.22 -1.86
CA ALA A 293 -12.34 -22.60 -2.83
C ALA A 293 -12.19 -21.08 -2.86
N GLU A 294 -12.09 -20.43 -1.69
CA GLU A 294 -11.90 -18.98 -1.60
C GLU A 294 -10.51 -18.56 -2.08
N ILE A 295 -9.46 -19.31 -1.78
CA ILE A 295 -8.10 -19.08 -2.29
C ILE A 295 -8.12 -19.08 -3.82
N THR A 296 -8.76 -20.08 -4.44
CA THR A 296 -8.89 -20.20 -5.89
C THR A 296 -9.65 -19.01 -6.48
N GLN A 297 -10.81 -18.68 -5.92
CA GLN A 297 -11.60 -17.51 -6.37
C GLN A 297 -10.83 -16.21 -6.25
N THR A 298 -10.06 -16.03 -5.18
CA THR A 298 -9.23 -14.84 -4.99
C THR A 298 -8.14 -14.74 -6.04
N LYS A 299 -7.48 -15.88 -6.37
CA LYS A 299 -6.47 -15.95 -7.42
C LYS A 299 -7.05 -15.62 -8.81
N GLU A 300 -8.23 -16.16 -9.12
CA GLU A 300 -8.93 -15.87 -10.38
C GLU A 300 -9.25 -14.38 -10.52
N LYS A 301 -9.87 -13.78 -9.50
CA LYS A 301 -10.16 -12.33 -9.49
C LYS A 301 -8.90 -11.46 -9.61
N MET A 302 -7.80 -11.89 -9.00
CA MET A 302 -6.53 -11.18 -9.12
C MET A 302 -5.94 -11.31 -10.54
N ALA A 303 -6.05 -12.50 -11.15
CA ALA A 303 -5.57 -12.74 -12.52
C ALA A 303 -6.38 -11.96 -13.57
N GLU A 304 -7.67 -11.77 -13.35
CA GLU A 304 -8.54 -10.95 -14.22
C GLU A 304 -8.21 -9.45 -14.11
N ARG A 305 -7.89 -8.97 -12.89
CA ARG A 305 -7.71 -7.54 -12.63
C ARG A 305 -6.29 -7.05 -12.88
N TYR A 306 -5.28 -7.81 -12.45
CA TYR A 306 -3.90 -7.33 -12.43
C TYR A 306 -3.07 -7.84 -13.61
N VAL A 307 -2.15 -6.99 -14.06
CA VAL A 307 -1.13 -7.38 -15.04
C VAL A 307 -0.35 -8.59 -14.51
N LYS A 308 -0.18 -9.62 -15.34
CA LYS A 308 0.56 -10.84 -14.98
C LYS A 308 1.99 -10.49 -14.52
N SER A 309 2.25 -10.70 -13.23
CA SER A 309 3.55 -10.40 -12.62
C SER A 309 3.72 -11.18 -11.31
N GLN A 310 4.92 -11.70 -11.06
CA GLN A 310 5.28 -12.31 -9.78
C GLN A 310 5.29 -11.30 -8.60
N ARG A 311 5.12 -9.99 -8.87
CA ARG A 311 5.13 -8.92 -7.87
C ARG A 311 3.74 -8.58 -7.33
N HIS A 312 2.67 -9.06 -7.98
CA HIS A 312 1.28 -8.71 -7.63
C HIS A 312 0.50 -9.92 -7.14
N THR A 313 1.13 -10.76 -6.31
CA THR A 313 0.55 -12.01 -5.81
C THR A 313 -0.16 -11.88 -4.47
N ILE A 314 0.00 -10.74 -3.78
CA ILE A 314 -0.50 -10.47 -2.42
C ILE A 314 -1.26 -9.13 -2.33
N GLN A 315 -1.84 -8.67 -3.42
CA GLN A 315 -2.61 -7.42 -3.49
C GLN A 315 -3.94 -7.54 -2.77
N VAL A 316 -4.31 -6.51 -2.00
CA VAL A 316 -5.61 -6.41 -1.34
C VAL A 316 -6.16 -5.00 -1.44
N ASP A 317 -7.50 -4.88 -1.58
CA ASP A 317 -8.18 -3.59 -1.49
C ASP A 317 -8.35 -3.20 -0.01
N TYR A 318 -7.90 -2.01 0.36
CA TYR A 318 -7.73 -1.56 1.74
C TYR A 318 -9.01 -1.70 2.59
N ILE A 319 -10.10 -1.02 2.21
CA ILE A 319 -11.35 -1.02 3.00
C ILE A 319 -12.05 -2.38 2.95
N PRO A 320 -12.26 -3.01 1.78
CA PRO A 320 -12.90 -4.32 1.70
C PRO A 320 -12.20 -5.37 2.54
N TYR A 321 -10.88 -5.45 2.45
CA TYR A 321 -10.11 -6.44 3.20
C TYR A 321 -10.13 -6.17 4.71
N MET A 322 -10.00 -4.91 5.14
CA MET A 322 -10.16 -4.55 6.56
C MET A 322 -11.55 -4.88 7.08
N ASP A 323 -12.62 -4.62 6.31
CA ASP A 323 -13.99 -4.95 6.69
C ASP A 323 -14.22 -6.46 6.81
N GLU A 324 -13.59 -7.23 5.93
CA GLU A 324 -13.62 -8.68 5.96
C GLU A 324 -12.98 -9.21 7.26
N LEU A 325 -11.76 -8.79 7.57
CA LEU A 325 -11.09 -9.13 8.83
C LEU A 325 -11.88 -8.66 10.05
N ALA A 326 -12.39 -7.43 10.01
CA ALA A 326 -13.19 -6.84 11.07
C ALA A 326 -14.49 -7.61 11.33
N SER A 327 -15.08 -8.23 10.29
CA SER A 327 -16.25 -9.10 10.42
C SER A 327 -15.88 -10.38 11.18
N GLN A 328 -14.71 -10.96 10.93
CA GLN A 328 -14.22 -12.15 11.67
C GLN A 328 -13.99 -11.84 13.16
N VAL A 329 -13.49 -10.67 13.46
CA VAL A 329 -13.27 -10.20 14.85
C VAL A 329 -14.56 -9.74 15.53
N GLY A 330 -15.60 -9.33 14.75
CA GLY A 330 -16.84 -8.76 15.27
C GLY A 330 -16.76 -7.26 15.54
N VAL A 331 -15.86 -6.53 14.84
CA VAL A 331 -15.60 -5.09 15.06
C VAL A 331 -15.93 -4.22 13.86
N LYS A 332 -16.44 -4.79 12.77
CA LYS A 332 -16.91 -4.01 11.62
C LYS A 332 -17.97 -3.01 12.04
N PRO A 333 -17.88 -1.72 11.66
CA PRO A 333 -18.91 -0.72 11.98
C PRO A 333 -20.29 -1.14 11.47
N ASN A 334 -21.29 -1.04 12.32
CA ASN A 334 -22.69 -1.22 11.90
C ASN A 334 -23.24 0.15 11.48
N LEU A 335 -23.20 0.42 10.17
CA LEU A 335 -23.59 1.73 9.63
C LEU A 335 -25.05 2.05 9.91
N LEU A 336 -25.97 1.08 9.78
CA LEU A 336 -27.39 1.30 10.07
C LEU A 336 -27.61 1.70 11.52
N ALA A 337 -27.01 0.97 12.46
CA ALA A 337 -27.10 1.32 13.87
C ALA A 337 -26.49 2.70 14.16
N LEU A 338 -25.36 3.05 13.52
CA LEU A 338 -24.75 4.37 13.68
C LEU A 338 -25.63 5.49 13.14
N PHE A 339 -26.29 5.31 11.99
CA PHE A 339 -27.22 6.31 11.46
C PHE A 339 -28.40 6.57 12.41
N LEU A 340 -28.87 5.53 13.12
CA LEU A 340 -29.99 5.65 14.07
C LEU A 340 -29.56 6.23 15.43
N THR A 341 -28.33 5.96 15.89
CA THR A 341 -27.87 6.31 17.25
C THR A 341 -26.95 7.53 17.32
N ASP A 342 -26.13 7.75 16.27
CA ASP A 342 -25.17 8.86 16.18
C ASP A 342 -24.98 9.27 14.71
N PRO A 343 -25.95 10.00 14.11
CA PRO A 343 -25.90 10.39 12.69
C PRO A 343 -24.64 11.16 12.31
N LYS A 344 -24.11 12.01 13.20
CA LYS A 344 -22.89 12.78 12.97
C LYS A 344 -21.69 11.85 12.79
N LEU A 345 -21.56 10.87 13.66
CA LEU A 345 -20.50 9.85 13.54
C LEU A 345 -20.70 8.99 12.30
N ALA A 346 -21.94 8.60 11.99
CA ALA A 346 -22.27 7.81 10.80
C ALA A 346 -21.83 8.51 9.51
N LEU A 347 -22.12 9.80 9.36
CA LEU A 347 -21.70 10.60 8.21
C LEU A 347 -20.17 10.64 8.09
N GLU A 348 -19.45 10.84 9.20
CA GLU A 348 -17.97 10.87 9.16
C GLU A 348 -17.38 9.47 8.91
N VAL A 349 -18.02 8.39 9.35
CA VAL A 349 -17.59 7.01 9.04
C VAL A 349 -17.79 6.67 7.56
N VAL A 350 -18.87 7.15 6.93
CA VAL A 350 -19.17 6.86 5.51
C VAL A 350 -18.42 7.77 4.56
N PHE A 351 -18.47 9.07 4.77
CA PHE A 351 -17.93 10.08 3.85
C PHE A 351 -16.52 10.57 4.22
N GLY A 352 -16.13 10.44 5.47
CA GLY A 352 -14.80 10.77 5.95
C GLY A 352 -13.76 9.67 5.64
N PRO A 353 -12.48 9.93 5.94
CA PRO A 353 -11.40 8.95 5.72
C PRO A 353 -11.62 7.70 6.56
N CYS A 354 -11.40 6.53 5.94
CA CYS A 354 -11.50 5.24 6.63
C CYS A 354 -10.27 4.98 7.49
N THR A 355 -10.24 5.57 8.68
CA THR A 355 -9.16 5.39 9.65
C THR A 355 -9.37 4.17 10.56
N PRO A 356 -8.31 3.62 11.17
CA PRO A 356 -8.38 2.44 12.05
C PRO A 356 -9.33 2.60 13.24
N TYR A 357 -9.63 3.82 13.64
CA TYR A 357 -10.56 4.11 14.74
C TYR A 357 -11.96 3.57 14.51
N GLN A 358 -12.37 3.42 13.23
CA GLN A 358 -13.68 2.85 12.87
C GLN A 358 -13.84 1.41 13.37
N TYR A 359 -12.74 0.64 13.46
CA TYR A 359 -12.69 -0.74 13.94
C TYR A 359 -12.47 -0.84 15.46
N ARG A 360 -12.59 0.30 16.18
CA ARG A 360 -12.54 0.43 17.64
C ARG A 360 -13.86 0.96 18.23
N LEU A 361 -14.89 1.12 17.42
CA LEU A 361 -16.20 1.61 17.87
C LEU A 361 -17.00 0.56 18.65
N ARG A 362 -16.78 -0.74 18.35
CA ARG A 362 -17.56 -1.84 18.95
C ARG A 362 -16.72 -3.12 19.05
N GLY A 363 -17.30 -4.11 19.75
CA GLY A 363 -16.74 -5.46 19.85
C GLY A 363 -15.47 -5.54 20.69
N PRO A 364 -14.72 -6.66 20.58
CA PRO A 364 -13.48 -6.85 21.32
C PRO A 364 -12.47 -5.74 21.01
N GLY A 365 -11.83 -5.18 22.04
CA GLY A 365 -10.89 -4.07 21.88
C GLY A 365 -11.56 -2.74 21.54
N LYS A 366 -12.88 -2.55 21.83
CA LYS A 366 -13.55 -1.24 21.78
C LYS A 366 -12.75 -0.21 22.58
N TRP A 367 -12.62 1.00 22.02
CA TRP A 367 -11.95 2.11 22.68
C TRP A 367 -12.90 3.29 22.85
N ALA A 368 -13.04 3.80 24.06
CA ALA A 368 -13.97 4.90 24.37
C ALA A 368 -13.65 6.19 23.58
N GLY A 369 -12.36 6.46 23.32
CA GLY A 369 -11.92 7.62 22.54
C GLY A 369 -12.13 7.50 21.02
N ALA A 370 -12.58 6.35 20.49
CA ALA A 370 -12.67 6.12 19.04
C ALA A 370 -13.64 7.11 18.35
N ARG A 371 -14.75 7.40 18.98
CA ARG A 371 -15.73 8.39 18.47
C ARG A 371 -15.10 9.77 18.29
N GLU A 372 -14.48 10.29 19.33
CA GLU A 372 -13.83 11.61 19.30
C GLU A 372 -12.67 11.63 18.32
N ALA A 373 -11.89 10.55 18.26
CA ALA A 373 -10.79 10.41 17.31
C ALA A 373 -11.27 10.47 15.85
N ILE A 374 -12.43 9.91 15.52
CA ILE A 374 -13.03 10.00 14.17
C ILE A 374 -13.51 11.42 13.89
N LEU A 375 -14.26 12.03 14.81
CA LEU A 375 -14.84 13.35 14.60
C LEU A 375 -13.80 14.48 14.51
N THR A 376 -12.62 14.30 15.12
CA THR A 376 -11.54 15.30 15.13
C THR A 376 -10.40 14.99 14.14
N GLN A 377 -10.47 13.89 13.40
CA GLN A 377 -9.36 13.42 12.54
C GLN A 377 -8.89 14.48 11.53
N ARG A 378 -9.81 15.22 10.88
CA ARG A 378 -9.48 16.30 9.95
C ARG A 378 -8.75 17.45 10.61
N GLN A 379 -9.11 17.79 11.83
CA GLN A 379 -8.45 18.88 12.59
C GLN A 379 -7.05 18.45 13.05
N ARG A 380 -6.89 17.17 13.44
CA ARG A 380 -5.61 16.63 13.91
C ARG A 380 -4.59 16.47 12.79
N VAL A 381 -4.99 16.04 11.59
CA VAL A 381 -4.08 15.85 10.46
C VAL A 381 -3.47 17.17 9.97
N VAL A 382 -4.20 18.29 10.09
CA VAL A 382 -3.70 19.62 9.72
C VAL A 382 -3.05 20.38 10.87
N ARG A 383 -3.00 19.79 12.08
CA ARG A 383 -2.39 20.46 13.25
C ARG A 383 -0.92 20.87 13.03
N PRO A 384 -0.07 20.03 12.40
CA PRO A 384 1.32 20.42 12.13
C PRO A 384 1.48 21.65 11.23
N LEU A 385 0.45 22.00 10.43
CA LEU A 385 0.46 23.15 9.54
C LEU A 385 0.20 24.49 10.27
N ARG A 386 -0.21 24.46 11.53
CA ARG A 386 -0.52 25.62 12.34
C ARG A 386 0.72 26.19 13.02
N THR A 387 1.75 26.47 12.24
CA THR A 387 3.06 26.97 12.73
C THR A 387 3.15 28.49 12.79
N ARG A 388 2.21 29.21 12.12
CA ARG A 388 2.16 30.67 12.08
C ARG A 388 0.78 31.14 12.52
N ALA A 389 0.72 31.90 13.62
CA ALA A 389 -0.49 32.60 14.01
C ALA A 389 -0.75 33.75 13.01
N ARG A 390 -1.83 33.65 12.25
CA ARG A 390 -2.35 34.69 11.37
C ARG A 390 -3.83 34.79 11.67
N GLU A 391 -4.28 36.03 11.99
CA GLU A 391 -5.72 36.29 11.99
C GLU A 391 -6.23 35.97 10.57
N ARG A 392 -7.10 34.97 10.45
CA ARG A 392 -7.78 34.72 9.18
C ARG A 392 -8.82 35.81 9.01
N PRO A 393 -8.79 36.63 7.94
CA PRO A 393 -10.00 37.37 7.57
C PRO A 393 -11.12 36.33 7.44
N GLY A 394 -12.25 36.59 8.06
CA GLY A 394 -13.38 35.65 8.10
C GLY A 394 -13.70 35.13 6.72
N HIS A 395 -13.36 33.87 6.45
CA HIS A 395 -13.76 33.24 5.21
C HIS A 395 -15.26 33.02 5.26
N ALA A 396 -15.96 33.69 4.35
CA ALA A 396 -17.33 33.35 4.00
C ALA A 396 -17.47 31.83 3.84
N SER A 397 -18.53 31.28 4.42
CA SER A 397 -18.85 29.87 4.49
C SER A 397 -18.60 29.18 3.16
N SER A 398 -17.56 28.32 3.11
CA SER A 398 -17.46 27.35 2.03
C SER A 398 -18.71 26.50 2.05
N VAL A 399 -19.38 26.38 0.89
CA VAL A 399 -20.51 25.45 0.69
C VAL A 399 -20.19 24.15 1.42
N PRO A 400 -21.05 23.69 2.36
CA PRO A 400 -20.77 22.52 3.14
C PRO A 400 -20.37 21.37 2.24
N HIS A 401 -19.38 20.59 2.64
CA HIS A 401 -18.83 19.48 1.83
C HIS A 401 -19.93 18.52 1.36
N ILE A 402 -21.01 18.44 2.14
CA ILE A 402 -22.20 17.65 1.84
C ILE A 402 -22.90 18.11 0.55
N PHE A 403 -22.98 19.40 0.26
CA PHE A 403 -23.55 19.92 -0.98
C PHE A 403 -22.66 19.62 -2.20
N LYS A 404 -21.34 19.62 -2.04
CA LYS A 404 -20.42 19.21 -3.11
C LYS A 404 -20.58 17.71 -3.42
N VAL A 405 -20.82 16.90 -2.38
CA VAL A 405 -21.07 15.46 -2.52
C VAL A 405 -22.43 15.22 -3.22
N PHE A 406 -23.51 15.88 -2.80
CA PHE A 406 -24.80 15.76 -3.46
C PHE A 406 -24.77 16.26 -4.91
N PHE A 407 -24.07 17.33 -5.20
CA PHE A 407 -23.89 17.84 -6.56
C PHE A 407 -23.09 16.84 -7.42
N SER A 408 -22.04 16.23 -6.87
CA SER A 408 -21.28 15.18 -7.57
C SER A 408 -22.12 13.91 -7.81
N ILE A 409 -22.95 13.50 -6.85
CA ILE A 409 -23.88 12.38 -7.00
C ILE A 409 -24.90 12.71 -8.10
N GLY A 410 -25.50 13.90 -8.07
CA GLY A 410 -26.46 14.35 -9.09
C GLY A 410 -25.84 14.33 -10.49
N LEU A 411 -24.60 14.78 -10.62
CA LEU A 411 -23.86 14.75 -11.90
C LEU A 411 -23.58 13.32 -12.37
N ILE A 412 -23.17 12.42 -11.48
CA ILE A 412 -22.92 11.01 -11.79
C ILE A 412 -24.23 10.32 -12.21
N VAL A 413 -25.32 10.53 -11.48
CA VAL A 413 -26.63 9.97 -11.83
C VAL A 413 -27.11 10.52 -13.18
N ALA A 414 -26.98 11.82 -13.43
CA ALA A 414 -27.32 12.43 -14.72
C ALA A 414 -26.47 11.86 -15.86
N THR A 415 -25.16 11.64 -15.63
CA THR A 415 -24.27 11.03 -16.62
C THR A 415 -24.64 9.57 -16.91
N LEU A 416 -24.98 8.79 -15.86
CA LEU A 416 -25.41 7.39 -16.03
C LEU A 416 -26.76 7.31 -16.78
N VAL A 417 -27.72 8.19 -16.47
CA VAL A 417 -28.99 8.28 -17.20
C VAL A 417 -28.76 8.70 -18.64
N TYR A 418 -27.89 9.69 -18.88
CA TYR A 418 -27.56 10.13 -20.24
C TYR A 418 -26.91 9.01 -21.06
N VAL A 419 -25.94 8.26 -20.49
CA VAL A 419 -25.29 7.13 -21.17
C VAL A 419 -26.27 5.96 -21.38
N SER A 420 -27.22 5.73 -20.49
CA SER A 420 -28.23 4.67 -20.65
C SER A 420 -29.34 5.03 -21.63
N LEU A 421 -29.53 6.31 -21.94
CA LEU A 421 -30.52 6.83 -22.90
C LEU A 421 -29.91 7.22 -24.25
N SER A 422 -28.57 7.21 -24.36
CA SER A 422 -27.89 7.43 -25.64
C SER A 422 -27.93 6.13 -26.45
N PRO A 423 -28.43 6.14 -27.72
CA PRO A 423 -28.59 4.96 -28.54
C PRO A 423 -27.25 4.33 -28.94
#